data_887b37948965e6e66ac16d156a6157e4
#
_entry.id   887b37948965e6e66ac16d156a6157e4
#
_cell.length_a   1.000
_cell.length_b   1.000
_cell.length_c   1.000
_cell.angle_alpha   90.00
_cell.angle_beta   90.00
_cell.angle_gamma   90.00
#
_symmetry.space_group_name_H-M   'P 1'
#
loop_
_entity.id
_entity.type
_entity.pdbx_description
1 polymer ?
#
loop_
_entity_poly.entity_id
_entity_poly.type
_entity_poly.pdbx_seq_one_letter_code
_entity_poly.pdbx_strand_id
1 'polypeptide(L)'
;PTLPAGELTVSLEGEEYLGILSLPTLALELPVGAEWEMDFLRQAPCRYAGTLAGDDIIIAAHNYRRHFAALHTLRPGDTVLFTDAAGQTYRYTVDRVETLPETAVEEMRAGEWDLTLFTCTYDGRARVTVRCIRTEE
;
A
#
# COMPACT_ATOMS: atom_id res chain seq x y z
N PRO A 1 -12.64 13.77 -10.38
CA PRO A 1 -11.29 13.35 -10.09
C PRO A 1 -10.60 12.84 -11.34
N THR A 2 -9.33 13.11 -11.38
CA THR A 2 -8.54 12.70 -12.51
C THR A 2 -7.83 11.41 -12.16
N LEU A 3 -8.29 10.31 -12.72
CA LEU A 3 -7.63 9.04 -12.53
C LEU A 3 -6.72 8.77 -13.72
N PRO A 4 -5.61 8.07 -13.51
CA PRO A 4 -4.79 7.65 -14.63
C PRO A 4 -5.60 6.84 -15.63
N ALA A 5 -5.25 6.96 -16.89
CA ALA A 5 -5.94 6.22 -17.94
C ALA A 5 -5.88 4.74 -17.65
N GLY A 6 -7.02 4.07 -17.75
CA GLY A 6 -7.10 2.64 -17.54
C GLY A 6 -7.28 2.22 -16.09
N GLU A 7 -7.23 3.16 -15.16
CA GLU A 7 -7.41 2.84 -13.74
C GLU A 7 -8.89 2.90 -13.38
N LEU A 8 -9.37 1.84 -12.74
CA LEU A 8 -10.77 1.74 -12.33
C LEU A 8 -10.88 1.82 -10.83
N THR A 9 -12.02 2.31 -10.36
CA THR A 9 -12.30 2.35 -8.92
C THR A 9 -13.69 1.80 -8.66
N VAL A 10 -13.92 1.42 -7.41
CA VAL A 10 -15.24 1.01 -6.92
C VAL A 10 -15.70 2.07 -5.93
N SER A 11 -16.92 2.56 -6.11
CA SER A 11 -17.47 3.57 -5.21
C SER A 11 -18.36 2.89 -4.18
N LEU A 12 -18.06 3.10 -2.89
CA LEU A 12 -18.85 2.59 -1.78
C LEU A 12 -19.06 3.72 -0.79
N GLU A 13 -20.32 4.01 -0.50
CA GLU A 13 -20.69 5.01 0.51
C GLU A 13 -19.98 6.34 0.29
N GLY A 14 -19.84 6.72 -0.97
CA GLY A 14 -19.24 8.01 -1.31
C GLY A 14 -17.74 8.02 -1.41
N GLU A 15 -17.07 6.89 -1.14
CA GLU A 15 -15.63 6.80 -1.22
C GLU A 15 -15.22 5.93 -2.40
N GLU A 16 -14.09 6.31 -3.02
CA GLU A 16 -13.55 5.58 -4.15
C GLU A 16 -12.43 4.65 -3.68
N TYR A 17 -12.50 3.38 -4.08
CA TYR A 17 -11.51 2.38 -3.71
C TYR A 17 -10.82 1.83 -4.94
N LEU A 18 -9.50 1.62 -4.84
CA LEU A 18 -8.73 0.99 -5.92
C LEU A 18 -8.95 -0.52 -5.96
N GLY A 19 -9.13 -1.14 -4.82
CA GLY A 19 -9.27 -2.58 -4.74
C GLY A 19 -8.96 -3.09 -3.35
N ILE A 20 -8.53 -4.33 -3.27
CA ILE A 20 -8.27 -5.02 -2.00
C ILE A 20 -6.80 -5.41 -1.91
N LEU A 21 -6.14 -4.98 -0.84
CA LEU A 21 -4.78 -5.38 -0.53
C LEU A 21 -4.85 -6.60 0.39
N SER A 22 -4.14 -7.66 0.03
CA SER A 22 -4.12 -8.89 0.82
C SER A 22 -2.70 -9.15 1.31
N LEU A 23 -2.57 -9.34 2.62
CA LEU A 23 -1.31 -9.68 3.28
C LEU A 23 -1.49 -11.03 3.96
N PRO A 24 -1.31 -12.14 3.20
CA PRO A 24 -1.63 -13.46 3.74
C PRO A 24 -0.86 -13.81 5.00
N THR A 25 0.41 -13.42 5.09
CA THR A 25 1.22 -13.69 6.28
C THR A 25 0.61 -13.07 7.53
N LEU A 26 -0.09 -11.95 7.38
CA LEU A 26 -0.71 -11.26 8.50
C LEU A 26 -2.20 -11.55 8.62
N ALA A 27 -2.74 -12.37 7.71
CA ALA A 27 -4.18 -12.67 7.65
C ALA A 27 -5.01 -11.40 7.52
N LEU A 28 -4.55 -10.46 6.71
CA LEU A 28 -5.25 -9.18 6.49
C LEU A 28 -5.71 -9.06 5.06
N GLU A 29 -6.93 -8.54 4.88
CA GLU A 29 -7.44 -8.11 3.59
C GLU A 29 -8.10 -6.76 3.81
N LEU A 30 -7.60 -5.74 3.12
CA LEU A 30 -8.00 -4.36 3.39
C LEU A 30 -8.38 -3.65 2.10
N PRO A 31 -9.52 -2.96 2.09
CA PRO A 31 -9.83 -2.10 0.93
C PRO A 31 -8.87 -0.91 0.94
N VAL A 32 -8.48 -0.46 -0.26
CA VAL A 32 -7.50 0.61 -0.39
C VAL A 32 -8.17 1.79 -1.08
N GLY A 33 -8.16 2.95 -0.41
CA GLY A 33 -8.70 4.17 -0.97
C GLY A 33 -7.90 4.66 -2.15
N ALA A 34 -8.60 5.22 -3.13
CA ALA A 34 -7.99 5.61 -4.39
C ALA A 34 -7.15 6.88 -4.26
N GLU A 35 -7.45 7.72 -3.26
CA GLU A 35 -6.78 9.01 -3.13
C GLU A 35 -6.29 9.22 -1.71
N TRP A 36 -5.20 9.99 -1.60
CA TRP A 36 -4.62 10.31 -0.30
C TRP A 36 -5.54 11.28 0.44
N GLU A 37 -6.02 10.85 1.61
CA GLU A 37 -6.83 11.71 2.46
C GLU A 37 -6.64 11.29 3.91
N MET A 38 -6.23 12.25 4.74
CA MET A 38 -5.89 11.96 6.12
C MET A 38 -7.07 11.41 6.93
N ASP A 39 -8.26 12.00 6.75
CA ASP A 39 -9.42 11.53 7.50
C ASP A 39 -9.81 10.11 7.10
N PHE A 40 -9.66 9.78 5.83
CA PHE A 40 -10.02 8.45 5.36
C PHE A 40 -9.07 7.38 5.90
N LEU A 41 -7.84 7.74 6.21
CA LEU A 41 -6.87 6.78 6.75
C LEU A 41 -7.34 6.14 8.06
N ARG A 42 -8.27 6.76 8.76
CA ARG A 42 -8.86 6.16 9.96
C ARG A 42 -9.67 4.92 9.62
N GLN A 43 -10.16 4.83 8.40
CA GLN A 43 -11.03 3.75 7.96
C GLN A 43 -10.27 2.68 7.21
N ALA A 44 -9.29 3.07 6.37
CA ALA A 44 -8.64 2.13 5.48
C ALA A 44 -7.32 2.68 4.99
N PRO A 45 -6.44 1.81 4.46
CA PRO A 45 -5.26 2.29 3.75
C PRO A 45 -5.65 3.12 2.54
N CYS A 46 -4.74 3.98 2.09
CA CYS A 46 -4.94 4.82 0.92
C CYS A 46 -3.72 4.79 0.03
N ARG A 47 -3.94 5.00 -1.26
CA ARG A 47 -2.83 5.24 -2.16
C ARG A 47 -2.18 6.57 -1.79
N TYR A 48 -0.85 6.52 -1.63
CA TYR A 48 -0.06 7.72 -1.33
C TYR A 48 0.49 8.33 -2.61
N ALA A 49 0.95 7.48 -3.54
CA ALA A 49 1.51 7.93 -4.82
C ALA A 49 1.58 6.75 -5.77
N GLY A 50 1.81 7.03 -7.05
CA GLY A 50 2.02 6.00 -8.05
C GLY A 50 0.77 5.27 -8.47
N THR A 51 0.93 4.28 -9.35
CA THR A 51 -0.18 3.50 -9.88
C THR A 51 0.20 2.03 -10.00
N LEU A 52 -0.82 1.16 -10.02
CA LEU A 52 -0.59 -0.26 -10.27
C LEU A 52 -0.01 -0.48 -11.66
N ALA A 53 -0.55 0.21 -12.66
CA ALA A 53 -0.10 0.05 -14.03
C ALA A 53 1.33 0.55 -14.24
N GLY A 54 1.74 1.55 -13.45
CA GLY A 54 3.09 2.09 -13.54
C GLY A 54 4.13 1.32 -12.74
N ASP A 55 3.68 0.31 -11.97
CA ASP A 55 4.55 -0.49 -11.11
C ASP A 55 5.35 0.40 -10.15
N ASP A 56 4.68 1.40 -9.58
CA ASP A 56 5.33 2.30 -8.63
C ASP A 56 4.37 2.76 -7.54
N ILE A 57 3.33 1.97 -7.27
CA ILE A 57 2.29 2.37 -6.32
C ILE A 57 2.81 2.33 -4.88
N ILE A 58 2.43 3.34 -4.12
CA ILE A 58 2.76 3.42 -2.69
C ILE A 58 1.46 3.53 -1.91
N ILE A 59 1.27 2.64 -0.95
CA ILE A 59 0.06 2.56 -0.14
C ILE A 59 0.44 2.79 1.32
N ALA A 60 -0.30 3.66 1.98
CA ALA A 60 -0.06 3.98 3.38
C ALA A 60 -1.27 3.66 4.23
N ALA A 61 -1.03 3.34 5.49
CA ALA A 61 -2.10 3.13 6.46
C ALA A 61 -1.61 3.51 7.85
N HIS A 62 -2.57 3.74 8.75
CA HIS A 62 -2.24 4.00 10.14
C HIS A 62 -1.68 2.74 10.81
N ASN A 63 -0.99 2.94 11.92
CA ASN A 63 -0.43 1.86 12.72
C ASN A 63 -1.52 1.28 13.63
N TYR A 64 -2.65 0.91 13.05
CA TYR A 64 -3.75 0.25 13.75
C TYR A 64 -3.60 -1.25 13.64
N ARG A 65 -4.05 -1.99 14.64
CA ARG A 65 -4.00 -3.45 14.61
C ARG A 65 -4.68 -4.01 13.37
N ARG A 66 -5.82 -3.43 13.01
CA ARG A 66 -6.59 -3.92 11.87
C ARG A 66 -6.03 -3.44 10.54
N HIS A 67 -4.98 -2.63 10.57
CA HIS A 67 -4.33 -2.13 9.36
C HIS A 67 -2.87 -2.56 9.33
N PHE A 68 -1.95 -1.63 9.48
CA PHE A 68 -0.53 -1.90 9.26
C PHE A 68 0.32 -2.00 10.53
N ALA A 69 -0.32 -2.21 11.69
CA ALA A 69 0.47 -2.29 12.94
C ALA A 69 1.53 -3.39 12.90
N ALA A 70 1.23 -4.51 12.22
CA ALA A 70 2.16 -5.63 12.15
C ALA A 70 3.02 -5.62 10.89
N LEU A 71 3.01 -4.52 10.14
CA LEU A 71 3.75 -4.45 8.87
C LEU A 71 5.23 -4.75 9.05
N HIS A 72 5.79 -4.35 10.20
CA HIS A 72 7.20 -4.55 10.47
C HIS A 72 7.59 -6.03 10.61
N THR A 73 6.63 -6.93 10.74
CA THR A 73 6.91 -8.34 10.87
C THR A 73 7.03 -9.07 9.54
N LEU A 74 6.72 -8.40 8.44
CA LEU A 74 6.91 -9.01 7.13
C LEU A 74 8.40 -9.20 6.85
N ARG A 75 8.71 -10.20 6.02
CA ARG A 75 10.09 -10.56 5.71
C ARG A 75 10.26 -10.74 4.22
N PRO A 76 11.49 -10.58 3.73
CA PRO A 76 11.76 -10.87 2.32
C PRO A 76 11.25 -12.27 1.96
N GLY A 77 10.57 -12.35 0.83
CA GLY A 77 9.97 -13.61 0.37
C GLY A 77 8.49 -13.74 0.68
N ASP A 78 7.96 -12.91 1.59
CA ASP A 78 6.52 -12.97 1.87
C ASP A 78 5.73 -12.46 0.67
N THR A 79 4.52 -12.98 0.52
CA THR A 79 3.65 -12.64 -0.60
C THR A 79 2.71 -11.50 -0.25
N VAL A 80 2.53 -10.58 -1.21
CA VAL A 80 1.55 -9.51 -1.12
C VAL A 80 0.71 -9.55 -2.38
N LEU A 81 -0.62 -9.43 -2.23
CA LEU A 81 -1.53 -9.48 -3.36
C LEU A 81 -2.37 -8.22 -3.39
N PHE A 82 -2.68 -7.76 -4.59
CA PHE A 82 -3.61 -6.65 -4.78
C PHE A 82 -4.59 -7.03 -5.87
N THR A 83 -5.89 -6.97 -5.54
CA THR A 83 -6.94 -7.24 -6.53
C THR A 83 -7.60 -5.91 -6.86
N ASP A 84 -7.54 -5.50 -8.12
CA ASP A 84 -8.07 -4.20 -8.51
C ASP A 84 -9.58 -4.25 -8.73
N ALA A 85 -10.16 -3.11 -9.12
CA ALA A 85 -11.60 -2.98 -9.26
C ALA A 85 -12.16 -3.83 -10.41
N ALA A 86 -11.30 -4.23 -11.34
CA ALA A 86 -11.71 -5.10 -12.44
C ALA A 86 -11.61 -6.57 -12.07
N GLY A 87 -11.14 -6.89 -10.87
CA GLY A 87 -10.99 -8.27 -10.45
C GLY A 87 -9.66 -8.89 -10.80
N GLN A 88 -8.74 -8.11 -11.34
CA GLN A 88 -7.41 -8.62 -11.69
C GLN A 88 -6.51 -8.59 -10.48
N THR A 89 -5.80 -9.70 -10.24
CA THR A 89 -4.92 -9.82 -9.09
C THR A 89 -3.46 -9.62 -9.51
N TYR A 90 -2.78 -8.76 -8.77
CA TYR A 90 -1.35 -8.48 -8.92
C TYR A 90 -0.62 -9.14 -7.78
N ARG A 91 0.47 -9.83 -8.09
CA ARG A 91 1.22 -10.58 -7.10
C ARG A 91 2.59 -9.96 -6.91
N TYR A 92 2.96 -9.76 -5.64
CA TYR A 92 4.24 -9.14 -5.29
C TYR A 92 4.94 -9.98 -4.23
N THR A 93 6.26 -9.87 -4.21
CA THR A 93 7.08 -10.51 -3.17
C THR A 93 7.82 -9.42 -2.43
N VAL A 94 7.84 -9.51 -1.11
CA VAL A 94 8.59 -8.56 -0.27
C VAL A 94 10.07 -8.72 -0.55
N ASP A 95 10.74 -7.61 -0.87
CA ASP A 95 12.17 -7.58 -1.09
C ASP A 95 12.92 -7.11 0.14
N ARG A 96 12.42 -6.09 0.81
CA ARG A 96 13.05 -5.59 2.04
C ARG A 96 12.05 -4.85 2.90
N VAL A 97 12.36 -4.79 4.18
CA VAL A 97 11.63 -3.99 5.16
C VAL A 97 12.66 -3.03 5.75
N GLU A 98 12.35 -1.74 5.73
CA GLU A 98 13.26 -0.72 6.22
C GLU A 98 12.48 0.34 6.99
N THR A 99 13.19 1.11 7.80
CA THR A 99 12.57 2.20 8.52
C THR A 99 13.17 3.50 8.01
N LEU A 100 12.30 4.39 7.55
CA LEU A 100 12.71 5.68 7.00
C LEU A 100 12.22 6.79 7.92
N PRO A 101 13.00 7.89 8.05
CA PRO A 101 12.50 9.05 8.77
C PRO A 101 11.23 9.61 8.11
N GLU A 102 10.38 10.24 8.90
CA GLU A 102 9.15 10.81 8.35
C GLU A 102 9.43 11.89 7.30
N THR A 103 10.62 12.49 7.35
CA THR A 103 11.01 13.54 6.41
C THR A 103 11.60 13.00 5.11
N ALA A 104 11.78 11.69 5.00
CA ALA A 104 12.45 11.09 3.85
C ALA A 104 11.45 10.86 2.70
N VAL A 105 10.85 11.95 2.21
CA VAL A 105 9.82 11.86 1.17
C VAL A 105 10.41 11.35 -0.13
N GLU A 106 11.59 11.84 -0.50
CA GLU A 106 12.22 11.40 -1.74
C GLU A 106 12.62 9.94 -1.67
N GLU A 107 13.19 9.52 -0.55
CA GLU A 107 13.59 8.13 -0.37
C GLU A 107 12.37 7.20 -0.43
N MET A 108 11.23 7.66 0.12
CA MET A 108 10.01 6.85 0.08
C MET A 108 9.60 6.57 -1.36
N ARG A 109 9.75 7.54 -2.23
CA ARG A 109 9.32 7.43 -3.62
C ARG A 109 10.42 6.99 -4.57
N ALA A 110 11.66 6.88 -4.08
CA ALA A 110 12.79 6.53 -4.93
C ALA A 110 12.91 5.02 -5.10
N GLY A 111 13.70 4.63 -6.10
CA GLY A 111 13.99 3.24 -6.35
C GLY A 111 13.06 2.64 -7.38
N GLU A 112 13.27 1.36 -7.65
CA GLU A 112 12.53 0.65 -8.68
C GLU A 112 11.58 -0.36 -8.05
N TRP A 113 10.88 0.07 -7.00
CA TRP A 113 9.96 -0.80 -6.29
C TRP A 113 8.60 -0.77 -6.95
N ASP A 114 8.06 -1.94 -7.23
CA ASP A 114 6.77 -2.05 -7.90
C ASP A 114 5.61 -1.73 -6.96
N LEU A 115 5.80 -2.00 -5.68
CA LEU A 115 4.81 -1.69 -4.65
C LEU A 115 5.55 -1.36 -3.36
N THR A 116 5.10 -0.30 -2.68
CA THR A 116 5.62 0.06 -1.36
C THR A 116 4.44 0.21 -0.40
N LEU A 117 4.57 -0.38 0.78
CA LEU A 117 3.60 -0.23 1.85
C LEU A 117 4.31 0.47 3.01
N PHE A 118 3.64 1.45 3.65
CA PHE A 118 4.27 2.04 4.82
C PHE A 118 3.25 2.44 5.87
N THR A 119 3.73 2.51 7.11
CA THR A 119 2.96 3.03 8.24
C THR A 119 3.91 3.79 9.16
N CYS A 120 3.36 4.65 10.00
CA CYS A 120 4.16 5.42 10.93
C CYS A 120 4.48 4.61 12.19
N THR A 121 5.61 4.89 12.83
CA THR A 121 5.89 4.34 14.14
C THR A 121 5.01 5.05 15.16
N TYR A 122 4.98 4.52 16.39
CA TYR A 122 4.12 5.08 17.44
C TYR A 122 4.44 6.54 17.74
N ASP A 123 5.72 6.91 17.67
CA ASP A 123 6.11 8.30 17.96
C ASP A 123 5.95 9.21 16.74
N GLY A 124 5.55 8.66 15.59
CA GLY A 124 5.34 9.43 14.38
C GLY A 124 6.60 9.91 13.70
N ARG A 125 7.77 9.55 14.20
CA ARG A 125 9.04 10.07 13.68
C ARG A 125 9.62 9.25 12.54
N ALA A 126 9.13 8.04 12.36
CA ALA A 126 9.67 7.15 11.33
C ALA A 126 8.54 6.40 10.67
N ARG A 127 8.87 5.80 9.53
CA ARG A 127 7.91 5.03 8.74
C ARG A 127 8.46 3.66 8.49
N VAL A 128 7.73 2.64 8.96
CA VAL A 128 8.04 1.26 8.62
C VAL A 128 7.64 1.06 7.17
N THR A 129 8.59 0.68 6.34
CA THR A 129 8.43 0.68 4.89
C THR A 129 8.74 -0.71 4.33
N VAL A 130 7.80 -1.27 3.60
CA VAL A 130 7.96 -2.59 2.97
C VAL A 130 8.05 -2.38 1.47
N ARG A 131 9.16 -2.82 0.87
CA ARG A 131 9.43 -2.70 -0.56
C ARG A 131 9.18 -4.03 -1.24
N CYS A 132 8.39 -4.01 -2.30
CA CYS A 132 7.98 -5.24 -2.97
C CYS A 132 8.27 -5.18 -4.46
N ILE A 133 8.54 -6.36 -5.02
CA ILE A 133 8.78 -6.55 -6.44
C ILE A 133 7.64 -7.38 -7.00
N ARG A 134 7.14 -6.98 -8.16
CA ARG A 134 6.06 -7.70 -8.81
C ARG A 134 6.57 -9.07 -9.29
N THR A 135 5.79 -10.10 -8.98
CA THR A 135 6.13 -11.46 -9.35
C THR A 135 5.13 -11.95 -10.39
N GLU A 136 5.61 -12.29 -11.58
CA GLU A 136 4.74 -12.79 -12.62
C GLU A 136 4.63 -14.29 -12.55
N GLU A 137 3.48 -14.79 -12.96
CA GLU A 137 3.26 -16.22 -13.09
C GLU A 137 3.65 -16.69 -14.45
#